data_d71f1065fcf292feb904aec3031688d7
#
_entry.id   d71f1065fcf292feb904aec3031688d7
#
_cell.length_a   1.000
_cell.length_b   1.000
_cell.length_c   1.000
_cell.angle_alpha   90.00
_cell.angle_beta   90.00
_cell.angle_gamma   90.00
#
_symmetry.space_group_name_H-M   'P 1'
#
loop_
_entity.id
_entity.type
_entity.pdbx_description
1 polymer ?
#
loop_
_entity_poly.entity_id
_entity_poly.type
_entity_poly.pdbx_seq_one_letter_code
_entity_poly.pdbx_strand_id
1 'polypeptide(L)'
;ATFFHKLFELSCRLFNYLILTMSFIPAPIVRFYHRMASPPHFYSFTEKLMPWLIVIFVLLLIPGLYMGLYLAPTDYQQGDSYRIIYIHVPAAWMSLFIYVIMAVCGAISLVWRMKIADVVLISSAPIGASFTFIALVTGSLWGKPMWGTWWVWDARLTSELILLFLYLGVISLYGAIEDKRTASRAVAILALVGVVNIPIIHYSVQWWNTLHQGPTVAKAGKPSIHLDMLIPLLLMATAFKFYYAIAMLQVAKVELLMREQNSQWVKNKVVDVMGKVNE
;
A
#
# COMPACT_ATOMS: atom_id res chain seq x y z
N ALA A 1 5.29 -37.90 15.84
CA ALA A 1 4.52 -38.33 14.65
C ALA A 1 3.06 -37.89 14.70
N THR A 2 2.38 -37.92 15.86
CA THR A 2 0.94 -37.59 16.03
C THR A 2 0.58 -36.12 15.86
N PHE A 3 1.47 -35.18 16.19
CA PHE A 3 1.22 -33.77 16.06
C PHE A 3 1.24 -33.30 14.58
N PHE A 4 2.20 -33.75 13.79
CA PHE A 4 2.29 -33.46 12.36
C PHE A 4 1.12 -34.06 11.56
N HIS A 5 0.64 -35.25 11.96
CA HIS A 5 -0.52 -35.89 11.34
C HIS A 5 -1.80 -35.05 11.57
N LYS A 6 -2.03 -34.59 12.79
CA LYS A 6 -3.18 -33.70 13.12
C LYS A 6 -3.11 -32.35 12.40
N LEU A 7 -1.92 -31.77 12.25
CA LEU A 7 -1.73 -30.52 11.48
C LEU A 7 -2.04 -30.73 9.99
N PHE A 8 -1.64 -31.87 9.45
CA PHE A 8 -1.92 -32.25 8.05
C PHE A 8 -3.42 -32.48 7.82
N GLU A 9 -4.10 -33.21 8.72
CA GLU A 9 -5.56 -33.41 8.65
C GLU A 9 -6.32 -32.07 8.79
N LEU A 10 -5.89 -31.16 9.69
CA LEU A 10 -6.48 -29.85 9.85
C LEU A 10 -6.30 -29.00 8.57
N SER A 11 -5.12 -29.07 7.95
CA SER A 11 -4.83 -28.43 6.68
C SER A 11 -5.70 -28.95 5.54
N CYS A 12 -5.91 -30.29 5.46
CA CYS A 12 -6.80 -30.92 4.47
C CYS A 12 -8.27 -30.55 4.70
N ARG A 13 -8.72 -30.48 5.95
CA ARG A 13 -10.11 -30.06 6.29
C ARG A 13 -10.34 -28.58 5.97
N LEU A 14 -9.40 -27.71 6.31
CA LEU A 14 -9.43 -26.29 5.92
C LEU A 14 -9.41 -26.10 4.41
N PHE A 15 -8.63 -26.88 3.68
CA PHE A 15 -8.58 -26.86 2.23
C PHE A 15 -9.91 -27.31 1.59
N ASN A 16 -10.52 -28.38 2.10
CA ASN A 16 -11.84 -28.85 1.65
C ASN A 16 -12.95 -27.84 2.01
N TYR A 17 -12.87 -27.19 3.18
CA TYR A 17 -13.82 -26.12 3.56
C TYR A 17 -13.68 -24.90 2.65
N LEU A 18 -12.46 -24.51 2.28
CA LEU A 18 -12.18 -23.44 1.32
C LEU A 18 -12.68 -23.77 -0.09
N ILE A 19 -12.55 -25.02 -0.54
CA ILE A 19 -13.10 -25.46 -1.84
C ILE A 19 -14.63 -25.42 -1.83
N LEU A 20 -15.28 -25.87 -0.75
CA LEU A 20 -16.73 -25.80 -0.60
C LEU A 20 -17.25 -24.36 -0.55
N THR A 21 -16.52 -23.42 0.07
CA THR A 21 -16.88 -22.00 0.08
C THR A 21 -16.68 -21.34 -1.30
N MET A 22 -15.75 -21.82 -2.12
CA MET A 22 -15.57 -21.33 -3.49
C MET A 22 -16.75 -21.67 -4.44
N SER A 23 -17.54 -22.72 -4.13
CA SER A 23 -18.74 -23.05 -4.92
C SER A 23 -19.87 -22.01 -4.81
N PHE A 24 -19.83 -21.13 -3.80
CA PHE A 24 -20.78 -20.02 -3.63
C PHE A 24 -20.35 -18.73 -4.35
N ILE A 25 -19.13 -18.69 -4.90
CA ILE A 25 -18.66 -17.48 -5.61
C ILE A 25 -19.24 -17.48 -7.02
N PRO A 26 -19.95 -16.39 -7.46
CA PRO A 26 -20.52 -16.31 -8.80
C PRO A 26 -19.47 -16.53 -9.90
N ALA A 27 -19.78 -17.32 -10.88
CA ALA A 27 -18.88 -17.67 -11.99
C ALA A 27 -18.20 -16.47 -12.70
N PRO A 28 -18.81 -15.27 -12.81
CA PRO A 28 -18.14 -14.08 -13.33
C PRO A 28 -16.95 -13.63 -12.47
N ILE A 29 -17.08 -13.71 -11.14
CA ILE A 29 -16.01 -13.32 -10.20
C ILE A 29 -14.84 -14.29 -10.31
N VAL A 30 -15.11 -15.60 -10.35
CA VAL A 30 -14.08 -16.63 -10.54
C VAL A 30 -13.36 -16.45 -11.87
N ARG A 31 -14.08 -16.16 -12.96
CA ARG A 31 -13.47 -15.87 -14.27
C ARG A 31 -12.62 -14.61 -14.26
N PHE A 32 -13.06 -13.56 -13.59
CA PHE A 32 -12.29 -12.34 -13.43
C PHE A 32 -11.01 -12.60 -12.65
N TYR A 33 -11.10 -13.35 -11.54
CA TYR A 33 -9.94 -13.77 -10.74
C TYR A 33 -8.92 -14.54 -11.58
N HIS A 34 -9.34 -15.58 -12.31
CA HIS A 34 -8.44 -16.34 -13.17
C HIS A 34 -7.80 -15.49 -14.29
N ARG A 35 -8.53 -14.53 -14.84
CA ARG A 35 -7.99 -13.58 -15.81
C ARG A 35 -6.92 -12.68 -15.18
N MET A 36 -7.20 -12.11 -14.01
CA MET A 36 -6.25 -11.23 -13.31
C MET A 36 -5.04 -11.98 -12.74
N ALA A 37 -5.18 -13.27 -12.45
CA ALA A 37 -4.06 -14.13 -12.06
C ALA A 37 -3.08 -14.44 -13.21
N SER A 38 -3.45 -14.19 -14.47
CA SER A 38 -2.61 -14.41 -15.64
C SER A 38 -1.71 -13.19 -15.93
N PRO A 39 -0.36 -13.33 -15.94
CA PRO A 39 0.56 -12.23 -16.18
C PRO A 39 0.30 -11.42 -17.46
N PRO A 40 0.07 -12.02 -18.65
CA PRO A 40 -0.22 -11.26 -19.85
C PRO A 40 -1.51 -10.44 -19.78
N HIS A 41 -2.56 -11.00 -19.17
CA HIS A 41 -3.84 -10.30 -19.01
C HIS A 41 -3.73 -9.14 -18.00
N PHE A 42 -3.05 -9.37 -16.87
CA PHE A 42 -2.78 -8.32 -15.90
C PHE A 42 -1.99 -7.17 -16.52
N TYR A 43 -0.94 -7.48 -17.29
CA TYR A 43 -0.15 -6.49 -18.02
C TYR A 43 -1.00 -5.65 -18.97
N SER A 44 -1.77 -6.31 -19.83
CA SER A 44 -2.63 -5.66 -20.81
C SER A 44 -3.77 -4.83 -20.17
N PHE A 45 -4.34 -5.33 -19.07
CA PHE A 45 -5.32 -4.61 -18.27
C PHE A 45 -4.73 -3.33 -17.69
N THR A 46 -3.51 -3.43 -17.14
CA THR A 46 -2.78 -2.28 -16.58
C THR A 46 -2.54 -1.20 -17.64
N GLU A 47 -2.13 -1.57 -18.85
CA GLU A 47 -1.93 -0.60 -19.95
C GLU A 47 -3.21 0.17 -20.27
N LYS A 48 -4.35 -0.52 -20.32
CA LYS A 48 -5.64 0.11 -20.63
C LYS A 48 -6.16 0.99 -19.49
N LEU A 49 -5.87 0.62 -18.24
CA LEU A 49 -6.34 1.34 -17.06
C LEU A 49 -5.52 2.60 -16.79
N MET A 50 -4.23 2.57 -17.11
CA MET A 50 -3.25 3.60 -16.74
C MET A 50 -3.66 5.03 -17.11
N PRO A 51 -4.09 5.35 -18.35
CA PRO A 51 -4.46 6.73 -18.70
C PRO A 51 -5.64 7.25 -17.85
N TRP A 52 -6.60 6.41 -17.53
CA TRP A 52 -7.74 6.78 -16.70
C TRP A 52 -7.33 7.07 -15.25
N LEU A 53 -6.45 6.25 -14.69
CA LEU A 53 -5.90 6.48 -13.35
C LEU A 53 -5.14 7.81 -13.27
N ILE A 54 -4.34 8.12 -14.29
CA ILE A 54 -3.59 9.38 -14.37
C ILE A 54 -4.54 10.57 -14.44
N VAL A 55 -5.56 10.52 -15.30
CA VAL A 55 -6.54 11.60 -15.44
C VAL A 55 -7.26 11.85 -14.10
N ILE A 56 -7.76 10.78 -13.44
CA ILE A 56 -8.44 10.91 -12.14
C ILE A 56 -7.49 11.45 -11.08
N PHE A 57 -6.25 10.97 -11.05
CA PHE A 57 -5.22 11.46 -10.13
C PHE A 57 -5.01 12.98 -10.27
N VAL A 58 -4.83 13.47 -11.49
CA VAL A 58 -4.61 14.90 -11.76
C VAL A 58 -5.83 15.74 -11.38
N LEU A 59 -7.04 15.25 -11.71
CA LEU A 59 -8.31 15.92 -11.38
C LEU A 59 -8.58 16.00 -9.87
N LEU A 60 -8.00 15.11 -9.07
CA LEU A 60 -8.09 15.14 -7.62
C LEU A 60 -6.95 15.95 -6.99
N LEU A 61 -5.73 15.79 -7.50
CA LEU A 61 -4.53 16.39 -6.95
C LEU A 61 -4.55 17.92 -7.08
N ILE A 62 -4.85 18.44 -8.28
CA ILE A 62 -4.80 19.88 -8.53
C ILE A 62 -5.81 20.63 -7.65
N PRO A 63 -7.12 20.28 -7.62
CA PRO A 63 -8.05 20.93 -6.70
C PRO A 63 -7.70 20.71 -5.24
N GLY A 64 -7.25 19.50 -4.86
CA GLY A 64 -6.85 19.20 -3.49
C GLY A 64 -5.71 20.08 -2.98
N LEU A 65 -4.67 20.28 -3.80
CA LEU A 65 -3.56 21.18 -3.48
C LEU A 65 -4.01 22.65 -3.47
N TYR A 66 -4.76 23.09 -4.46
CA TYR A 66 -5.23 24.48 -4.54
C TYR A 66 -6.13 24.82 -3.36
N MET A 67 -7.13 24.00 -3.06
CA MET A 67 -8.03 24.21 -1.94
C MET A 67 -7.28 24.13 -0.59
N GLY A 68 -6.40 23.14 -0.42
CA GLY A 68 -5.69 22.91 0.83
C GLY A 68 -4.64 23.98 1.12
N LEU A 69 -3.88 24.41 0.13
CA LEU A 69 -2.77 25.34 0.33
C LEU A 69 -3.18 26.82 0.26
N TYR A 70 -4.25 27.16 -0.49
CA TYR A 70 -4.63 28.57 -0.73
C TYR A 70 -6.01 28.93 -0.19
N LEU A 71 -7.03 28.06 -0.35
CA LEU A 71 -8.41 28.43 -0.01
C LEU A 71 -8.80 28.04 1.42
N ALA A 72 -8.25 26.97 1.98
CA ALA A 72 -8.59 26.52 3.32
C ALA A 72 -8.27 27.62 4.36
N PRO A 73 -9.19 27.88 5.32
CA PRO A 73 -9.00 28.90 6.34
C PRO A 73 -7.80 28.57 7.21
N THR A 74 -7.15 29.58 7.77
CA THR A 74 -6.05 29.44 8.72
C THR A 74 -6.55 28.83 10.02
N ASP A 75 -5.83 27.88 10.59
CA ASP A 75 -6.18 27.31 11.90
C ASP A 75 -5.90 28.30 13.03
N TYR A 76 -6.81 28.40 14.00
CA TYR A 76 -6.72 29.40 15.06
C TYR A 76 -5.58 29.13 16.07
N GLN A 77 -5.14 27.89 16.21
CA GLN A 77 -4.02 27.53 17.11
C GLN A 77 -2.70 27.35 16.35
N GLN A 78 -2.74 26.77 15.16
CA GLN A 78 -1.56 26.33 14.42
C GLN A 78 -1.14 27.32 13.32
N GLY A 79 -1.95 28.33 13.05
CA GLY A 79 -1.70 29.26 11.94
C GLY A 79 -1.64 28.51 10.62
N ASP A 80 -0.75 28.94 9.71
CA ASP A 80 -0.57 28.31 8.40
C ASP A 80 0.22 26.99 8.46
N SER A 81 0.90 26.68 9.57
CA SER A 81 1.63 25.42 9.70
C SER A 81 0.74 24.18 9.63
N TYR A 82 -0.57 24.33 9.93
CA TYR A 82 -1.52 23.22 9.82
C TYR A 82 -1.67 22.71 8.38
N ARG A 83 -1.38 23.52 7.34
CA ARG A 83 -1.52 23.16 5.92
C ARG A 83 -0.70 21.93 5.53
N ILE A 84 0.30 21.57 6.33
CA ILE A 84 1.06 20.33 6.18
C ILE A 84 0.18 19.07 6.32
N ILE A 85 -1.01 19.19 6.93
CA ILE A 85 -2.01 18.12 7.08
C ILE A 85 -2.39 17.50 5.74
N TYR A 86 -2.44 18.30 4.68
CA TYR A 86 -2.86 17.85 3.33
C TYR A 86 -1.84 16.93 2.64
N ILE A 87 -0.62 16.86 3.17
CA ILE A 87 0.42 15.93 2.71
C ILE A 87 0.67 14.86 3.77
N HIS A 88 0.85 15.28 5.03
CA HIS A 88 1.20 14.40 6.13
C HIS A 88 0.14 13.32 6.39
N VAL A 89 -1.11 13.72 6.59
CA VAL A 89 -2.18 12.76 6.95
C VAL A 89 -2.46 11.77 5.82
N PRO A 90 -2.61 12.18 4.54
CA PRO A 90 -2.70 11.24 3.43
C PRO A 90 -1.50 10.30 3.34
N ALA A 91 -0.26 10.78 3.55
CA ALA A 91 0.94 9.95 3.52
C ALA A 91 0.93 8.91 4.67
N ALA A 92 0.58 9.32 5.89
CA ALA A 92 0.46 8.42 7.03
C ALA A 92 -0.65 7.38 6.86
N TRP A 93 -1.79 7.73 6.25
CA TRP A 93 -2.83 6.76 5.91
C TRP A 93 -2.37 5.77 4.84
N MET A 94 -1.63 6.24 3.85
CA MET A 94 -1.09 5.39 2.78
C MET A 94 0.00 4.46 3.30
N SER A 95 0.83 4.87 4.25
CA SER A 95 1.86 4.01 4.85
C SER A 95 1.22 2.77 5.50
N LEU A 96 0.18 2.94 6.27
CA LEU A 96 -0.57 1.83 6.89
C LEU A 96 -1.32 0.98 5.85
N PHE A 97 -2.05 1.64 4.94
CA PHE A 97 -2.89 0.99 3.94
C PHE A 97 -2.08 0.09 3.01
N ILE A 98 -0.95 0.57 2.51
CA ILE A 98 -0.07 -0.20 1.61
C ILE A 98 0.51 -1.41 2.34
N TYR A 99 0.88 -1.29 3.62
CA TYR A 99 1.39 -2.43 4.37
C TYR A 99 0.34 -3.52 4.57
N VAL A 100 -0.92 -3.13 4.82
CA VAL A 100 -2.05 -4.08 4.87
C VAL A 100 -2.24 -4.78 3.52
N ILE A 101 -2.18 -4.05 2.40
CA ILE A 101 -2.23 -4.67 1.05
C ILE A 101 -1.10 -5.69 0.88
N MET A 102 0.12 -5.34 1.28
CA MET A 102 1.26 -6.26 1.20
C MET A 102 1.04 -7.53 2.04
N ALA A 103 0.53 -7.40 3.25
CA ALA A 103 0.23 -8.54 4.11
C ALA A 103 -0.88 -9.44 3.51
N VAL A 104 -1.95 -8.85 2.98
CA VAL A 104 -3.02 -9.58 2.27
C VAL A 104 -2.46 -10.30 1.03
N CYS A 105 -1.66 -9.61 0.22
CA CYS A 105 -1.00 -10.22 -0.94
C CYS A 105 -0.03 -11.34 -0.52
N GLY A 106 0.69 -11.17 0.59
CA GLY A 106 1.54 -12.20 1.18
C GLY A 106 0.76 -13.44 1.59
N ALA A 107 -0.38 -13.27 2.26
CA ALA A 107 -1.27 -14.38 2.60
C ALA A 107 -1.80 -15.12 1.35
N ILE A 108 -2.26 -14.36 0.36
CA ILE A 108 -2.73 -14.91 -0.93
C ILE A 108 -1.62 -15.69 -1.63
N SER A 109 -0.42 -15.14 -1.67
CA SER A 109 0.75 -15.77 -2.28
C SER A 109 1.11 -17.10 -1.59
N LEU A 110 1.16 -17.12 -0.27
CA LEU A 110 1.52 -18.31 0.49
C LEU A 110 0.48 -19.42 0.38
N VAL A 111 -0.81 -19.08 0.41
CA VAL A 111 -1.92 -20.04 0.39
C VAL A 111 -2.20 -20.54 -1.03
N TRP A 112 -2.39 -19.61 -1.98
CA TRP A 112 -2.79 -19.95 -3.36
C TRP A 112 -1.64 -19.91 -4.38
N ARG A 113 -0.42 -19.56 -3.97
CA ARG A 113 0.78 -19.48 -4.82
C ARG A 113 0.57 -18.61 -6.05
N MET A 114 -0.16 -17.49 -5.89
CA MET A 114 -0.53 -16.60 -6.97
C MET A 114 0.62 -15.64 -7.30
N LYS A 115 1.23 -15.77 -8.47
CA LYS A 115 2.36 -14.92 -8.94
C LYS A 115 2.06 -13.43 -8.88
N ILE A 116 0.83 -13.03 -9.26
CA ILE A 116 0.46 -11.61 -9.27
C ILE A 116 0.42 -11.03 -7.85
N ALA A 117 0.02 -11.81 -6.84
CA ALA A 117 0.08 -11.37 -5.45
C ALA A 117 1.52 -11.11 -5.00
N ASP A 118 2.49 -11.97 -5.38
CA ASP A 118 3.91 -11.73 -5.14
C ASP A 118 4.39 -10.42 -5.77
N VAL A 119 4.00 -10.20 -7.04
CA VAL A 119 4.38 -9.02 -7.80
C VAL A 119 3.80 -7.75 -7.16
N VAL A 120 2.53 -7.76 -6.78
CA VAL A 120 1.88 -6.62 -6.12
C VAL A 120 2.54 -6.34 -4.77
N LEU A 121 2.86 -7.38 -3.97
CA LEU A 121 3.52 -7.22 -2.69
C LEU A 121 4.85 -6.47 -2.85
N ILE A 122 5.75 -7.01 -3.70
CA ILE A 122 7.09 -6.42 -3.84
C ILE A 122 7.06 -5.05 -4.50
N SER A 123 6.15 -4.83 -5.46
CA SER A 123 5.96 -3.55 -6.12
C SER A 123 5.42 -2.46 -5.19
N SER A 124 4.69 -2.86 -4.15
CA SER A 124 4.14 -1.95 -3.15
C SER A 124 5.17 -1.49 -2.12
N ALA A 125 6.18 -2.30 -1.85
CA ALA A 125 7.14 -2.04 -0.77
C ALA A 125 7.91 -0.70 -0.91
N PRO A 126 8.51 -0.34 -2.05
CA PRO A 126 9.22 0.94 -2.19
C PRO A 126 8.28 2.14 -2.11
N ILE A 127 7.04 2.00 -2.57
CA ILE A 127 6.04 3.06 -2.52
C ILE A 127 5.57 3.28 -1.08
N GLY A 128 5.31 2.19 -0.34
CA GLY A 128 4.97 2.25 1.08
C GLY A 128 6.10 2.87 1.91
N ALA A 129 7.35 2.47 1.65
CA ALA A 129 8.53 3.09 2.27
C ALA A 129 8.59 4.61 2.03
N SER A 130 8.32 5.05 0.79
CA SER A 130 8.31 6.46 0.43
C SER A 130 7.22 7.24 1.17
N PHE A 131 5.99 6.71 1.28
CA PHE A 131 4.92 7.35 2.04
C PHE A 131 5.22 7.38 3.53
N THR A 132 5.78 6.32 4.10
CA THR A 132 6.20 6.29 5.51
C THR A 132 7.29 7.32 5.77
N PHE A 133 8.28 7.43 4.89
CA PHE A 133 9.32 8.45 4.97
C PHE A 133 8.74 9.88 4.90
N ILE A 134 7.84 10.14 3.94
CA ILE A 134 7.15 11.43 3.82
C ILE A 134 6.36 11.73 5.10
N ALA A 135 5.64 10.75 5.67
CA ALA A 135 4.90 10.93 6.90
C ALA A 135 5.83 11.29 8.08
N LEU A 136 6.96 10.60 8.24
CA LEU A 136 7.95 10.89 9.28
C LEU A 136 8.57 12.28 9.13
N VAL A 137 9.00 12.65 7.92
CA VAL A 137 9.61 13.97 7.64
C VAL A 137 8.61 15.10 7.84
N THR A 138 7.43 14.99 7.26
CA THR A 138 6.39 16.03 7.38
C THR A 138 5.84 16.11 8.80
N GLY A 139 5.75 14.98 9.52
CA GLY A 139 5.39 14.96 10.93
C GLY A 139 6.42 15.65 11.83
N SER A 140 7.71 15.46 11.55
CA SER A 140 8.81 16.14 12.23
C SER A 140 8.78 17.66 11.97
N LEU A 141 8.57 18.06 10.70
CA LEU A 141 8.43 19.47 10.31
C LEU A 141 7.23 20.12 11.00
N TRP A 142 6.11 19.43 11.10
CA TRP A 142 4.91 19.92 11.77
C TRP A 142 5.05 19.92 13.31
N GLY A 143 5.75 18.93 13.87
CA GLY A 143 6.00 18.82 15.30
C GLY A 143 6.80 19.99 15.87
N LYS A 144 7.75 20.54 15.10
CA LYS A 144 8.61 21.63 15.57
C LYS A 144 7.84 22.89 16.01
N PRO A 145 6.93 23.47 15.21
CA PRO A 145 6.12 24.61 15.65
C PRO A 145 5.05 24.23 16.69
N MET A 146 4.56 22.97 16.69
CA MET A 146 3.48 22.54 17.57
C MET A 146 3.95 22.11 18.96
N TRP A 147 5.07 21.40 19.04
CA TRP A 147 5.58 20.76 20.24
C TRP A 147 6.93 21.30 20.70
N GLY A 148 7.53 22.22 19.93
CA GLY A 148 8.86 22.78 20.21
C GLY A 148 10.03 21.85 19.89
N THR A 149 9.77 20.62 19.42
CA THR A 149 10.79 19.62 19.09
C THR A 149 10.53 18.96 17.74
N TRP A 150 11.61 18.49 17.11
CA TRP A 150 11.54 17.75 15.83
C TRP A 150 11.10 16.30 16.01
N TRP A 151 11.39 15.71 17.17
CA TRP A 151 11.19 14.29 17.44
C TRP A 151 10.89 14.03 18.90
N VAL A 152 10.02 13.09 19.16
CA VAL A 152 9.75 12.52 20.49
C VAL A 152 9.69 11.00 20.34
N TRP A 153 10.35 10.30 21.24
CA TRP A 153 10.31 8.83 21.28
C TRP A 153 9.03 8.35 21.94
N ASP A 154 7.91 8.66 21.35
CA ASP A 154 6.61 8.14 21.76
C ASP A 154 6.21 6.89 20.96
N ALA A 155 5.11 6.25 21.38
CA ALA A 155 4.65 5.02 20.73
C ALA A 155 4.26 5.25 19.26
N ARG A 156 3.73 6.43 18.90
CA ARG A 156 3.26 6.74 17.54
C ARG A 156 4.41 6.89 16.57
N LEU A 157 5.36 7.77 16.89
CA LEU A 157 6.49 8.06 16.00
C LEU A 157 7.43 6.86 15.91
N THR A 158 7.67 6.19 17.05
CA THR A 158 8.55 5.01 17.09
C THR A 158 7.97 3.85 16.27
N SER A 159 6.67 3.55 16.40
CA SER A 159 6.05 2.48 15.61
C SER A 159 5.95 2.80 14.11
N GLU A 160 5.78 4.08 13.74
CA GLU A 160 5.85 4.52 12.34
C GLU A 160 7.28 4.38 11.78
N LEU A 161 8.31 4.67 12.58
CA LEU A 161 9.70 4.43 12.20
C LEU A 161 10.01 2.93 12.04
N ILE A 162 9.47 2.07 12.92
CA ILE A 162 9.54 0.61 12.77
C ILE A 162 8.89 0.18 11.45
N LEU A 163 7.76 0.79 11.08
CA LEU A 163 7.09 0.50 9.80
C LEU A 163 8.00 0.81 8.61
N LEU A 164 8.75 1.92 8.64
CA LEU A 164 9.75 2.21 7.62
C LEU A 164 10.81 1.11 7.52
N PHE A 165 11.35 0.66 8.66
CA PHE A 165 12.33 -0.43 8.67
C PHE A 165 11.75 -1.76 8.20
N LEU A 166 10.47 -2.05 8.46
CA LEU A 166 9.79 -3.22 7.91
C LEU A 166 9.69 -3.16 6.39
N TYR A 167 9.36 -2.01 5.81
CA TYR A 167 9.39 -1.81 4.35
C TYR A 167 10.79 -2.01 3.76
N LEU A 168 11.80 -1.38 4.37
CA LEU A 168 13.20 -1.53 3.95
C LEU A 168 13.67 -2.98 4.10
N GLY A 169 13.23 -3.66 5.15
CA GLY A 169 13.48 -5.08 5.37
C GLY A 169 12.92 -5.96 4.25
N VAL A 170 11.68 -5.69 3.82
CA VAL A 170 11.06 -6.40 2.67
C VAL A 170 11.86 -6.18 1.39
N ILE A 171 12.24 -4.93 1.09
CA ILE A 171 13.00 -4.57 -0.11
C ILE A 171 14.38 -5.27 -0.09
N SER A 172 15.11 -5.16 1.02
CA SER A 172 16.44 -5.73 1.18
C SER A 172 16.42 -7.26 1.13
N LEU A 173 15.46 -7.89 1.81
CA LEU A 173 15.31 -9.35 1.83
C LEU A 173 14.99 -9.91 0.44
N TYR A 174 14.13 -9.22 -0.33
CA TYR A 174 13.83 -9.60 -1.70
C TYR A 174 15.04 -9.49 -2.63
N GLY A 175 15.85 -8.44 -2.45
CA GLY A 175 17.08 -8.23 -3.22
C GLY A 175 18.20 -9.22 -2.89
N ALA A 176 18.30 -9.64 -1.63
CA ALA A 176 19.36 -10.52 -1.15
C ALA A 176 19.21 -11.99 -1.59
N ILE A 177 18.01 -12.44 -1.94
CA ILE A 177 17.75 -13.83 -2.33
C ILE A 177 17.66 -13.92 -3.86
N GLU A 178 18.54 -14.72 -4.47
CA GLU A 178 18.61 -14.88 -5.93
C GLU A 178 17.36 -15.59 -6.49
N ASP A 179 16.94 -16.71 -5.86
CA ASP A 179 15.73 -17.41 -6.26
C ASP A 179 14.47 -16.61 -5.91
N LYS A 180 13.84 -16.03 -6.92
CA LYS A 180 12.67 -15.13 -6.75
C LYS A 180 11.46 -15.81 -6.12
N ARG A 181 11.34 -17.13 -6.23
CA ARG A 181 10.26 -17.88 -5.57
C ARG A 181 10.49 -17.97 -4.07
N THR A 182 11.71 -18.25 -3.66
CA THR A 182 12.13 -18.27 -2.24
C THR A 182 12.07 -16.86 -1.65
N ALA A 183 12.58 -15.87 -2.39
CA ALA A 183 12.50 -14.46 -2.01
C ALA A 183 11.04 -14.03 -1.73
N SER A 184 10.11 -14.32 -2.67
CA SER A 184 8.69 -13.98 -2.50
C SER A 184 8.07 -14.60 -1.25
N ARG A 185 8.41 -15.86 -0.93
CA ARG A 185 7.93 -16.50 0.29
C ARG A 185 8.48 -15.85 1.56
N ALA A 186 9.77 -15.54 1.56
CA ALA A 186 10.42 -14.91 2.71
C ALA A 186 9.81 -13.52 3.00
N VAL A 187 9.63 -12.68 1.97
CA VAL A 187 9.02 -11.36 2.14
C VAL A 187 7.54 -11.43 2.47
N ALA A 188 6.80 -12.43 1.99
CA ALA A 188 5.41 -12.65 2.37
C ALA A 188 5.27 -12.96 3.86
N ILE A 189 6.16 -13.79 4.42
CA ILE A 189 6.20 -14.08 5.86
C ILE A 189 6.55 -12.81 6.64
N LEU A 190 7.56 -12.05 6.20
CA LEU A 190 7.95 -10.79 6.85
C LEU A 190 6.81 -9.78 6.85
N ALA A 191 6.08 -9.63 5.73
CA ALA A 191 4.92 -8.74 5.63
C ALA A 191 3.78 -9.15 6.59
N LEU A 192 3.52 -10.47 6.73
CA LEU A 192 2.52 -10.99 7.66
C LEU A 192 2.92 -10.81 9.13
N VAL A 193 4.19 -11.00 9.45
CA VAL A 193 4.66 -10.74 10.82
C VAL A 193 4.61 -9.24 11.13
N GLY A 194 5.06 -8.41 10.20
CA GLY A 194 5.12 -6.97 10.40
C GLY A 194 3.74 -6.29 10.46
N VAL A 195 2.67 -6.91 9.93
CA VAL A 195 1.32 -6.31 9.97
C VAL A 195 0.80 -6.08 11.39
N VAL A 196 1.33 -6.80 12.37
CA VAL A 196 1.01 -6.59 13.81
C VAL A 196 1.36 -5.16 14.27
N ASN A 197 2.32 -4.51 13.61
CA ASN A 197 2.67 -3.11 13.89
C ASN A 197 1.56 -2.11 13.49
N ILE A 198 0.69 -2.46 12.55
CA ILE A 198 -0.37 -1.57 12.05
C ILE A 198 -1.38 -1.19 13.14
N PRO A 199 -2.01 -2.13 13.88
CA PRO A 199 -2.87 -1.77 15.00
C PRO A 199 -2.11 -1.03 16.10
N ILE A 200 -0.82 -1.31 16.35
CA ILE A 200 -0.01 -0.58 17.31
C ILE A 200 0.07 0.90 16.92
N ILE A 201 0.40 1.22 15.67
CA ILE A 201 0.41 2.59 15.16
C ILE A 201 -0.98 3.21 15.29
N HIS A 202 -2.03 2.51 14.84
CA HIS A 202 -3.39 3.06 14.79
C HIS A 202 -3.92 3.44 16.18
N TYR A 203 -3.72 2.55 17.16
CA TYR A 203 -4.23 2.74 18.53
C TYR A 203 -3.22 3.36 19.50
N SER A 204 -2.00 3.68 19.04
CA SER A 204 -0.93 4.25 19.89
C SER A 204 -1.38 5.45 20.71
N VAL A 205 -2.18 6.34 20.11
CA VAL A 205 -2.69 7.56 20.77
C VAL A 205 -3.74 7.26 21.85
N GLN A 206 -4.38 6.09 21.80
CA GLN A 206 -5.38 5.66 22.79
C GLN A 206 -4.74 4.81 23.89
N TRP A 207 -3.72 4.02 23.57
CA TRP A 207 -3.10 3.09 24.50
C TRP A 207 -1.94 3.71 25.29
N TRP A 208 -1.29 4.75 24.76
CA TRP A 208 -0.16 5.41 25.39
C TRP A 208 -0.28 6.93 25.36
N ASN A 209 0.40 7.59 26.29
CA ASN A 209 0.55 9.04 26.26
C ASN A 209 1.44 9.46 25.10
N THR A 210 0.93 10.26 24.19
CA THR A 210 1.68 10.81 23.06
C THR A 210 1.34 12.29 22.89
N LEU A 211 2.23 13.07 22.25
CA LEU A 211 1.93 14.44 21.88
C LEU A 211 1.01 14.52 20.64
N HIS A 212 0.82 13.38 19.97
CA HIS A 212 0.02 13.31 18.76
C HIS A 212 -1.47 13.41 19.04
N GLN A 213 -2.19 14.21 18.24
CA GLN A 213 -3.63 14.35 18.37
C GLN A 213 -4.36 13.04 18.06
N GLY A 214 -5.48 12.81 18.73
CA GLY A 214 -6.40 11.72 18.44
C GLY A 214 -7.04 11.87 17.03
N PRO A 215 -7.72 10.82 16.53
CA PRO A 215 -8.30 10.82 15.20
C PRO A 215 -9.40 11.90 15.08
N THR A 216 -9.24 12.82 14.13
CA THR A 216 -10.21 13.90 13.86
C THR A 216 -11.20 13.55 12.74
N VAL A 217 -10.81 12.67 11.82
CA VAL A 217 -11.62 12.25 10.65
C VAL A 217 -12.12 10.83 10.81
N ALA A 218 -11.22 9.86 11.01
CA ALA A 218 -11.54 8.44 11.12
C ALA A 218 -11.88 8.06 12.56
N LYS A 219 -13.05 8.47 13.06
CA LYS A 219 -13.55 8.18 14.40
C LYS A 219 -15.04 7.81 14.38
N ALA A 220 -15.52 7.20 15.45
CA ALA A 220 -16.95 7.00 15.64
C ALA A 220 -17.66 8.37 15.78
N GLY A 221 -18.63 8.65 14.91
CA GLY A 221 -19.36 9.90 14.86
C GLY A 221 -18.89 10.86 13.76
N LYS A 222 -19.32 12.12 13.85
CA LYS A 222 -18.98 13.14 12.84
C LYS A 222 -17.50 13.56 12.96
N PRO A 223 -16.81 13.83 11.83
CA PRO A 223 -15.49 14.45 11.84
C PRO A 223 -15.48 15.75 12.68
N SER A 224 -14.40 15.97 13.42
CA SER A 224 -14.22 17.20 14.22
C SER A 224 -13.33 18.22 13.53
N ILE A 225 -13.35 18.24 12.23
CA ILE A 225 -12.64 19.19 11.37
C ILE A 225 -13.67 19.96 10.53
N HIS A 226 -13.43 21.27 10.27
CA HIS A 226 -14.31 22.08 9.44
C HIS A 226 -14.39 21.57 8.00
N LEU A 227 -15.54 21.73 7.34
CA LEU A 227 -15.74 21.18 5.98
C LEU A 227 -14.72 21.76 4.97
N ASP A 228 -14.40 23.04 5.06
CA ASP A 228 -13.44 23.69 4.16
C ASP A 228 -12.01 23.15 4.31
N MET A 229 -11.70 22.52 5.45
CA MET A 229 -10.46 21.80 5.70
C MET A 229 -10.58 20.30 5.36
N LEU A 230 -11.76 19.73 5.57
CA LEU A 230 -12.01 18.30 5.33
C LEU A 230 -12.02 17.94 3.85
N ILE A 231 -12.69 18.76 3.03
CA ILE A 231 -12.83 18.50 1.59
C ILE A 231 -11.45 18.37 0.93
N PRO A 232 -10.53 19.36 1.02
CA PRO A 232 -9.20 19.21 0.42
C PRO A 232 -8.40 18.04 1.01
N LEU A 233 -8.56 17.72 2.29
CA LEU A 233 -7.92 16.56 2.91
C LEU A 233 -8.38 15.24 2.27
N LEU A 234 -9.68 15.08 2.03
CA LEU A 234 -10.23 13.89 1.38
C LEU A 234 -9.86 13.81 -0.10
N LEU A 235 -9.79 14.95 -0.81
CA LEU A 235 -9.29 15.01 -2.18
C LEU A 235 -7.83 14.53 -2.24
N MET A 236 -6.97 15.03 -1.36
CA MET A 236 -5.57 14.63 -1.29
C MET A 236 -5.41 13.16 -0.89
N ALA A 237 -6.17 12.68 0.11
CA ALA A 237 -6.15 11.28 0.51
C ALA A 237 -6.58 10.34 -0.63
N THR A 238 -7.56 10.77 -1.44
CA THR A 238 -8.01 10.00 -2.60
C THR A 238 -6.98 10.08 -3.73
N ALA A 239 -6.41 11.25 -4.01
CA ALA A 239 -5.33 11.42 -4.99
C ALA A 239 -4.14 10.50 -4.67
N PHE A 240 -3.73 10.40 -3.40
CA PHE A 240 -2.62 9.54 -2.99
C PHE A 240 -2.91 8.04 -3.22
N LYS A 241 -4.17 7.60 -3.09
CA LYS A 241 -4.58 6.23 -3.46
C LYS A 241 -4.42 5.98 -4.97
N PHE A 242 -4.82 6.95 -5.80
CA PHE A 242 -4.62 6.85 -7.25
C PHE A 242 -3.14 6.89 -7.63
N TYR A 243 -2.34 7.74 -6.99
CA TYR A 243 -0.89 7.74 -7.16
C TYR A 243 -0.28 6.38 -6.81
N TYR A 244 -0.67 5.80 -5.67
CA TYR A 244 -0.23 4.47 -5.30
C TYR A 244 -0.59 3.43 -6.36
N ALA A 245 -1.82 3.43 -6.85
CA ALA A 245 -2.26 2.50 -7.88
C ALA A 245 -1.42 2.64 -9.16
N ILE A 246 -1.17 3.88 -9.62
CA ILE A 246 -0.33 4.18 -10.79
C ILE A 246 1.09 3.66 -10.57
N ALA A 247 1.73 4.05 -9.49
CA ALA A 247 3.12 3.70 -9.20
C ALA A 247 3.28 2.18 -9.01
N MET A 248 2.40 1.54 -8.24
CA MET A 248 2.41 0.10 -8.02
C MET A 248 2.24 -0.67 -9.33
N LEU A 249 1.28 -0.29 -10.18
CA LEU A 249 1.04 -0.95 -11.45
C LEU A 249 2.21 -0.77 -12.43
N GLN A 250 2.88 0.38 -12.42
CA GLN A 250 4.09 0.58 -13.24
C GLN A 250 5.25 -0.31 -12.78
N VAL A 251 5.52 -0.34 -11.47
CA VAL A 251 6.56 -1.21 -10.92
C VAL A 251 6.21 -2.69 -11.15
N ALA A 252 4.94 -3.07 -10.98
CA ALA A 252 4.46 -4.42 -11.22
C ALA A 252 4.64 -4.86 -12.68
N LYS A 253 4.43 -3.96 -13.66
CA LYS A 253 4.70 -4.27 -15.08
C LYS A 253 6.17 -4.60 -15.31
N VAL A 254 7.09 -3.80 -14.74
CA VAL A 254 8.53 -4.03 -14.86
C VAL A 254 8.92 -5.35 -14.20
N GLU A 255 8.43 -5.62 -13.00
CA GLU A 255 8.70 -6.85 -12.26
C GLU A 255 8.19 -8.09 -13.03
N LEU A 256 7.00 -8.01 -13.64
CA LEU A 256 6.45 -9.09 -14.47
C LEU A 256 7.32 -9.36 -15.71
N LEU A 257 7.76 -8.32 -16.42
CA LEU A 257 8.63 -8.48 -17.57
C LEU A 257 9.96 -9.14 -17.19
N MET A 258 10.55 -8.75 -16.05
CA MET A 258 11.77 -9.35 -15.55
C MET A 258 11.59 -10.83 -15.17
N ARG A 259 10.51 -11.17 -14.46
CA ARG A 259 10.23 -12.56 -14.06
C ARG A 259 9.88 -13.49 -15.21
N GLU A 260 9.23 -12.95 -16.24
CA GLU A 260 8.71 -13.72 -17.40
C GLU A 260 9.53 -13.49 -18.67
N GLN A 261 10.77 -12.97 -18.56
CA GLN A 261 11.63 -12.59 -19.71
C GLN A 261 11.83 -13.70 -20.76
N ASN A 262 11.80 -14.96 -20.34
CA ASN A 262 11.95 -16.11 -21.22
C ASN A 262 10.62 -16.58 -21.84
N SER A 263 9.49 -16.04 -21.44
CA SER A 263 8.17 -16.41 -21.96
C SER A 263 7.90 -15.82 -23.34
N GLN A 264 7.10 -16.54 -24.14
CA GLN A 264 6.78 -16.11 -25.51
C GLN A 264 6.02 -14.78 -25.55
N TRP A 265 5.13 -14.51 -24.59
CA TRP A 265 4.37 -13.28 -24.58
C TRP A 265 5.25 -12.04 -24.34
N VAL A 266 6.31 -12.14 -23.52
CA VAL A 266 7.29 -11.05 -23.31
C VAL A 266 8.11 -10.84 -24.57
N LYS A 267 8.63 -11.91 -25.20
CA LYS A 267 9.37 -11.82 -26.46
C LYS A 267 8.57 -11.13 -27.55
N ASN A 268 7.30 -11.52 -27.71
CA ASN A 268 6.40 -10.88 -28.67
C ASN A 268 6.16 -9.39 -28.35
N LYS A 269 6.03 -9.04 -27.05
CA LYS A 269 5.85 -7.65 -26.62
C LYS A 269 7.07 -6.79 -26.92
N VAL A 270 8.28 -7.32 -26.71
CA VAL A 270 9.54 -6.63 -27.03
C VAL A 270 9.64 -6.36 -28.54
N VAL A 271 9.34 -7.36 -29.36
CA VAL A 271 9.33 -7.20 -30.82
C VAL A 271 8.35 -6.13 -31.30
N ASP A 272 7.11 -6.11 -30.73
CA ASP A 272 6.10 -5.10 -31.05
C ASP A 272 6.55 -3.68 -30.70
N VAL A 273 7.20 -3.51 -29.54
CA VAL A 273 7.74 -2.21 -29.11
C VAL A 273 8.91 -1.76 -29.99
N MET A 274 9.84 -2.66 -30.30
CA MET A 274 10.99 -2.35 -31.15
C MET A 274 10.56 -2.03 -32.58
N GLY A 275 9.53 -2.71 -33.12
CA GLY A 275 8.96 -2.39 -34.42
C GLY A 275 8.42 -0.95 -34.48
N LYS A 276 7.70 -0.50 -33.49
CA LYS A 276 7.14 0.87 -33.38
C LYS A 276 8.17 1.98 -33.16
N VAL A 277 9.36 1.65 -32.68
CA VAL A 277 10.47 2.62 -32.49
C VAL A 277 11.22 2.84 -33.82
N ASN A 278 11.15 1.87 -34.75
CA ASN A 278 11.82 1.93 -36.04
C ASN A 278 10.92 2.48 -37.17
N GLU A 279 9.66 2.78 -36.92
CA GLU A 279 8.73 3.54 -37.76
C GLU A 279 8.73 5.04 -37.41
#